data_5e5551bb7ae35f5e90c88a324e2c83d0
#
_entry.id   5e5551bb7ae35f5e90c88a324e2c83d0
#
_cell.length_a   1.000
_cell.length_b   1.000
_cell.length_c   1.000
_cell.angle_alpha   90.00
_cell.angle_beta   90.00
_cell.angle_gamma   90.00
#
_symmetry.space_group_name_H-M   'P 1'
#
loop_
_entity.id
_entity.type
_entity.pdbx_description
1 polymer ?
#
loop_
_entity_poly.entity_id
_entity_poly.type
_entity_poly.pdbx_seq_one_letter_code
_entity_poly.pdbx_strand_id
1 'polypeptide(L)'
;NNGHVFRHRAPLFLAEVNPDTLRVIRSTECIAVPERGARLGNFGCCRIDEGESWIVVSEWMQCDGPLGPANWERCMSRGSDNSIFIARIRF
;
A
#
# COMPACT_ATOMS: atom_id res chain seq x y z
N ASN A 1 -3.71 -5.46 6.48
CA ASN A 1 -3.52 -6.27 5.30
C ASN A 1 -4.68 -7.24 5.13
N ASN A 2 -4.87 -7.77 3.93
CA ASN A 2 -6.03 -8.59 3.61
C ASN A 2 -5.97 -10.02 4.16
N GLY A 3 -4.80 -10.50 4.51
CA GLY A 3 -4.66 -11.81 5.12
C GLY A 3 -4.79 -13.02 4.19
N HIS A 4 -5.23 -12.86 2.96
CA HIS A 4 -5.40 -13.98 2.02
C HIS A 4 -4.10 -14.40 1.32
N VAL A 5 -3.10 -13.56 1.35
CA VAL A 5 -1.76 -13.83 0.82
C VAL A 5 -0.73 -13.41 1.84
N PHE A 6 0.26 -14.28 2.09
CA PHE A 6 1.32 -14.00 3.05
C PHE A 6 2.06 -12.70 2.67
N ARG A 7 2.14 -11.77 3.62
CA ARG A 7 2.76 -10.45 3.42
C ARG A 7 2.19 -9.68 2.22
N HIS A 8 0.90 -9.82 1.97
CA HIS A 8 0.27 -9.18 0.83
C HIS A 8 0.37 -7.65 0.89
N ARG A 9 0.08 -7.08 2.03
CA ARG A 9 0.21 -5.63 2.32
C ARG A 9 -0.55 -4.70 1.37
N ALA A 10 -1.52 -5.22 0.67
CA ALA A 10 -2.36 -4.42 -0.22
C ALA A 10 -3.83 -4.64 0.13
N PRO A 11 -4.65 -3.61 0.03
CA PRO A 11 -4.27 -2.22 -0.22
C PRO A 11 -3.53 -1.59 0.98
N LEU A 12 -2.88 -0.47 0.76
CA LEU A 12 -2.25 0.30 1.84
C LEU A 12 -3.27 1.30 2.39
N PHE A 13 -3.52 1.20 3.69
CA PHE A 13 -4.50 2.05 4.37
C PHE A 13 -3.84 3.23 5.07
N LEU A 14 -4.60 4.30 5.20
CA LEU A 14 -4.22 5.50 5.94
C LEU A 14 -5.36 5.85 6.90
N ALA A 15 -5.02 6.25 8.11
CA ALA A 15 -6.00 6.70 9.09
C ALA A 15 -5.37 7.74 10.02
N GLU A 16 -6.22 8.60 10.59
CA GLU A 16 -5.78 9.53 11.61
C GLU A 16 -5.64 8.83 12.96
N VAL A 17 -4.73 9.35 13.78
CA VAL A 17 -4.52 8.89 15.15
C VAL A 17 -4.90 10.01 16.11
N ASN A 18 -5.70 9.69 17.11
CA ASN A 18 -6.01 10.63 18.18
C ASN A 18 -4.75 10.83 19.03
N PRO A 19 -4.21 12.08 19.12
CA PRO A 19 -2.94 12.30 19.81
C PRO A 19 -3.03 12.12 21.34
N ASP A 20 -4.22 12.23 21.91
CA ASP A 20 -4.40 12.09 23.37
C ASP A 20 -4.49 10.62 23.78
N THR A 21 -5.21 9.79 23.03
CA THR A 21 -5.41 8.39 23.34
C THR A 21 -4.44 7.47 22.59
N LEU A 22 -3.77 7.96 21.55
CA LEU A 22 -2.90 7.22 20.63
C LEU A 22 -3.65 6.07 19.92
N ARG A 23 -4.94 6.23 19.74
CA ARG A 23 -5.77 5.25 19.03
C ARG A 23 -6.11 5.72 17.63
N VAL A 24 -6.20 4.75 16.72
CA VAL A 24 -6.62 5.01 15.34
C VAL A 24 -8.10 5.42 15.33
N ILE A 25 -8.38 6.49 14.62
CA ILE A 25 -9.76 6.95 14.41
C ILE A 25 -10.31 6.24 13.16
N ARG A 26 -11.04 5.15 13.36
CA ARG A 26 -11.52 4.25 12.30
C ARG A 26 -12.33 4.95 11.23
N SER A 27 -13.10 5.96 11.58
CA SER A 27 -13.93 6.71 10.62
C SER A 27 -13.10 7.50 9.61
N THR A 28 -11.82 7.71 9.87
CA THR A 28 -10.91 8.42 8.95
C THR A 28 -10.13 7.48 8.04
N GLU A 29 -10.28 6.17 8.20
CA GLU A 29 -9.53 5.18 7.43
C GLU A 29 -9.88 5.26 5.94
N CYS A 30 -8.87 5.34 5.11
CA CYS A 30 -9.02 5.35 3.66
C CYS A 30 -7.89 4.58 2.99
N ILE A 31 -8.07 4.27 1.72
CA ILE A 31 -7.05 3.58 0.93
C ILE A 31 -6.10 4.64 0.36
N ALA A 32 -4.83 4.58 0.76
CA ALA A 32 -3.79 5.43 0.22
C ALA A 32 -3.26 4.88 -1.12
N VAL A 33 -3.07 3.56 -1.20
CA VAL A 33 -2.63 2.89 -2.43
C VAL A 33 -3.50 1.65 -2.63
N PRO A 34 -4.20 1.55 -3.79
CA PRO A 34 -5.11 0.44 -4.04
C PRO A 34 -4.38 -0.85 -4.36
N GLU A 35 -5.07 -1.97 -4.16
CA GLU A 35 -4.61 -3.28 -4.61
C GLU A 35 -4.87 -3.44 -6.10
N ARG A 36 -3.85 -3.90 -6.86
CA ARG A 36 -3.98 -4.18 -8.28
C ARG A 36 -3.52 -5.59 -8.64
N GLY A 37 -3.50 -6.50 -7.66
CA GLY A 37 -3.16 -7.91 -7.85
C GLY A 37 -1.79 -8.31 -7.33
N ALA A 38 -0.82 -7.41 -7.33
CA ALA A 38 0.49 -7.65 -6.73
C ALA A 38 0.50 -7.28 -5.26
N ARG A 39 1.45 -7.83 -4.52
CA ARG A 39 1.74 -7.36 -3.17
C ARG A 39 2.38 -5.99 -3.25
N LEU A 40 2.19 -5.21 -2.20
CA LEU A 40 2.95 -3.99 -2.01
C LEU A 40 4.19 -4.28 -1.15
N GLY A 41 5.30 -3.65 -1.49
CA GLY A 41 6.53 -3.76 -0.72
C GLY A 41 6.48 -2.94 0.57
N ASN A 42 7.64 -2.78 1.20
CA ASN A 42 7.76 -1.87 2.32
C ASN A 42 7.57 -0.45 1.83
N PHE A 43 6.83 0.34 2.59
CA PHE A 43 6.61 1.74 2.24
C PHE A 43 7.56 2.64 3.02
N GLY A 44 7.85 3.81 2.45
CA GLY A 44 8.55 4.90 3.11
C GLY A 44 7.64 6.10 3.29
N CYS A 45 7.88 6.87 4.32
CA CYS A 45 7.18 8.12 4.56
C CYS A 45 8.18 9.27 4.60
N CYS A 46 7.77 10.41 4.04
CA CYS A 46 8.59 11.60 4.04
C CYS A 46 7.72 12.83 4.24
N ARG A 47 8.08 13.66 5.21
CA ARG A 47 7.45 14.96 5.38
C ARG A 47 8.06 15.92 4.35
N ILE A 48 7.22 16.49 3.51
CA ILE A 48 7.65 17.44 2.48
C ILE A 48 7.66 18.87 3.05
N ASP A 49 6.56 19.28 3.68
CA ASP A 49 6.46 20.56 4.37
C ASP A 49 5.38 20.46 5.46
N GLU A 50 4.98 21.59 6.03
CA GLU A 50 3.99 21.60 7.12
C GLU A 50 2.61 21.11 6.71
N GLY A 51 2.28 21.19 5.43
CA GLY A 51 0.97 20.82 4.91
C GLY A 51 0.96 19.57 4.06
N GLU A 52 2.11 18.92 3.86
CA GLU A 52 2.18 17.78 2.95
C GLU A 52 3.18 16.73 3.42
N SER A 53 2.77 15.48 3.34
CA SER A 53 3.64 14.32 3.51
C SER A 53 3.42 13.34 2.38
N TRP A 54 4.44 12.59 2.01
CA TRP A 54 4.37 11.58 0.96
C TRP A 54 4.58 10.20 1.54
N ILE A 55 3.82 9.24 1.02
CA ILE A 55 4.05 7.81 1.21
C ILE A 55 4.48 7.24 -0.12
N VAL A 56 5.59 6.53 -0.14
CA VAL A 56 6.14 5.91 -1.35
C VAL A 56 6.16 4.40 -1.15
N VAL A 57 5.61 3.67 -2.10
CA VAL A 57 5.58 2.21 -2.06
C VAL A 57 5.65 1.65 -3.47
N SER A 58 6.36 0.56 -3.66
CA SER A 58 6.42 -0.14 -4.94
C SER A 58 5.57 -1.40 -4.92
N GLU A 59 5.07 -1.78 -6.09
CA GLU A 59 4.50 -3.10 -6.26
C GLU A 59 5.61 -4.14 -6.23
N TRP A 60 5.39 -5.20 -5.48
CA TRP A 60 6.24 -6.39 -5.52
C TRP A 60 5.48 -7.42 -6.33
N MET A 61 5.94 -7.71 -7.54
CA MET A 61 5.23 -8.51 -8.54
C MET A 61 5.07 -9.97 -8.11
N GLN A 62 4.45 -10.16 -6.96
CA GLN A 62 4.11 -11.44 -6.36
C GLN A 62 2.66 -11.42 -5.92
N CYS A 63 1.99 -12.53 -6.08
CA CYS A 63 0.65 -12.73 -5.57
C CYS A 63 0.52 -14.17 -5.06
N ASP A 64 -0.68 -14.70 -4.98
CA ASP A 64 -0.89 -16.10 -4.58
C ASP A 64 -0.29 -17.08 -5.58
N GLY A 65 0.19 -18.21 -5.10
CA GLY A 65 0.77 -19.28 -5.90
C GLY A 65 2.29 -19.28 -5.89
N PRO A 66 2.93 -20.16 -6.69
CA PRO A 66 4.38 -20.28 -6.73
C PRO A 66 5.06 -18.99 -7.21
N LEU A 67 6.21 -18.68 -6.63
CA LEU A 67 7.01 -17.53 -7.05
C LEU A 67 7.67 -17.81 -8.40
N GLY A 68 7.89 -16.72 -9.18
CA GLY A 68 8.59 -16.79 -10.44
C GLY A 68 7.86 -16.08 -11.58
N PRO A 69 8.32 -16.26 -12.83
CA PRO A 69 7.76 -15.56 -13.99
C PRO A 69 6.25 -15.75 -14.17
N ALA A 70 5.72 -16.95 -13.92
CA ALA A 70 4.29 -17.21 -14.02
C ALA A 70 3.49 -16.39 -12.99
N ASN A 71 4.08 -16.12 -11.84
CA ASN A 71 3.46 -15.29 -10.82
C ASN A 71 3.43 -13.81 -11.26
N TRP A 72 4.49 -13.34 -11.90
CA TRP A 72 4.53 -12.00 -12.48
C TRP A 72 3.43 -11.80 -13.52
N GLU A 73 3.27 -12.75 -14.42
CA GLU A 73 2.22 -12.71 -15.44
C GLU A 73 0.83 -12.66 -14.80
N ARG A 74 0.62 -13.41 -13.72
CA ARG A 74 -0.63 -13.39 -12.97
C ARG A 74 -0.90 -12.01 -12.35
N CYS A 75 0.11 -11.38 -11.77
CA CYS A 75 0.00 -10.03 -11.24
C CYS A 75 -0.34 -9.04 -12.34
N MET A 76 0.32 -9.14 -13.48
CA MET A 76 0.07 -8.26 -14.63
C MET A 76 -1.35 -8.45 -15.17
N SER A 77 -1.84 -9.67 -15.23
CA SER A 77 -3.21 -9.94 -15.69
C SER A 77 -4.28 -9.35 -14.76
N ARG A 78 -3.93 -9.08 -13.51
CA ARG A 78 -4.80 -8.44 -12.52
C ARG A 78 -4.67 -6.92 -12.49
N GLY A 79 -3.79 -6.34 -13.31
CA GLY A 79 -3.62 -4.91 -13.44
C GLY A 79 -2.33 -4.32 -12.88
N SER A 80 -1.48 -5.14 -12.25
CA SER A 80 -0.19 -4.67 -11.74
C SER A 80 0.84 -4.57 -12.86
N ASP A 81 1.75 -3.60 -12.75
CA ASP A 81 2.76 -3.35 -13.76
C ASP A 81 4.13 -2.96 -13.16
N ASN A 82 4.40 -3.39 -11.93
CA ASN A 82 5.64 -3.08 -11.22
C ASN A 82 5.83 -1.57 -11.00
N SER A 83 4.76 -0.86 -10.76
CA SER A 83 4.79 0.59 -10.54
C SER A 83 5.28 0.95 -9.15
N ILE A 84 5.83 2.17 -9.03
CA ILE A 84 6.06 2.83 -7.76
C ILE A 84 4.94 3.84 -7.56
N PHE A 85 4.26 3.76 -6.42
CA PHE A 85 3.19 4.68 -6.07
C PHE A 85 3.69 5.75 -5.12
N ILE A 86 3.22 6.96 -5.33
CA ILE A 86 3.41 8.07 -4.38
C ILE A 86 2.02 8.55 -3.98
N ALA A 87 1.72 8.43 -2.69
CA ALA A 87 0.50 8.99 -2.13
C ALA A 87 0.86 10.32 -1.46
N ARG A 88 0.28 11.41 -1.95
CA ARG A 88 0.49 12.74 -1.41
C ARG A 88 -0.62 13.06 -0.43
N ILE A 89 -0.24 13.24 0.83
CA ILE A 89 -1.19 13.52 1.92
C ILE A 89 -1.09 15.01 2.24
N ARG A 90 -2.18 15.71 2.05
CA ARG A 90 -2.28 17.14 2.35
C ARG A 90 -3.15 17.36 3.58
N PHE A 91 -2.70 18.21 4.45
CA PHE A 91 -3.38 18.54 5.68
C PHE A 91 -4.10 19.89 5.60
#